data_bb6e8ddf8efd7ce21cb76256e851e7b4
#
_entry.id   bb6e8ddf8efd7ce21cb76256e851e7b4
#
_cell.length_a   1.000
_cell.length_b   1.000
_cell.length_c   1.000
_cell.angle_alpha   90.00
_cell.angle_beta   90.00
_cell.angle_gamma   90.00
#
_symmetry.space_group_name_H-M   'P 1'
#
loop_
_entity.id
_entity.type
_entity.pdbx_description
1 polymer ?
#
loop_
_entity_poly.entity_id
_entity_poly.type
_entity_poly.pdbx_seq_one_letter_code
_entity_poly.pdbx_strand_id
1 'polypeptide(L)'
;MSENYTQVKDDWEVARVLHLDQEEIKRCAFQSVNLTAETELALSHTYKDCLFIGCTLPLGIKRRSKDCLFLPDMGETFHYRNHLYTPEELYEGYSPDNPQSYQTCYDGRVYRHYIKMGKHASNVKETLARSMHDHSISDCLREVLSHYDEHKLVGVMGGHSLSRTDDVYLRVATLSKHLTEKGFLMITGGGPGAMEATHLGAWMAGRSDQELQEAHSIMKVAERYTDKGWLETAWEVRRRYPQKDYNSLGVPTWLYGHEPSTPLATMIAKYFDNSIREDGILTIATGGIIYTPGSAGTLQEIFQEAVQNHYLTFGYASPMIFMGRDFWSHEVPVWPLMTYLVEHGKYQNLILCLTDSEREITEVLSAASAKPQQ
;
A
#
# COMPACT_ATOMS: atom_id res chain seq x y z
N MET A 1 -9.58 -30.09 0.90
CA MET A 1 -10.39 -28.87 0.71
C MET A 1 -10.10 -27.97 1.89
N SER A 2 -9.46 -26.83 1.67
CA SER A 2 -9.28 -25.82 2.73
C SER A 2 -10.67 -25.26 3.02
N GLU A 3 -11.17 -25.57 4.20
CA GLU A 3 -12.48 -25.09 4.65
C GLU A 3 -12.32 -23.61 5.05
N ASN A 4 -12.63 -22.71 4.13
CA ASN A 4 -12.49 -21.28 4.34
C ASN A 4 -13.56 -20.77 5.31
N TYR A 5 -13.14 -19.84 6.20
CA TYR A 5 -14.08 -19.09 7.02
C TYR A 5 -14.84 -18.07 6.18
N THR A 6 -16.13 -17.89 6.47
CA THR A 6 -16.88 -16.76 5.93
C THR A 6 -16.38 -15.49 6.61
N GLN A 7 -15.87 -14.54 5.84
CA GLN A 7 -15.41 -13.25 6.36
C GLN A 7 -16.61 -12.37 6.73
N VAL A 8 -16.52 -11.65 7.87
CA VAL A 8 -17.54 -10.72 8.37
C VAL A 8 -16.80 -9.48 8.86
N LYS A 9 -16.80 -8.41 8.05
CA LYS A 9 -15.94 -7.22 8.22
C LYS A 9 -16.71 -5.91 8.37
N ASP A 10 -18.02 -5.89 8.14
CA ASP A 10 -18.87 -4.71 8.27
C ASP A 10 -20.23 -5.03 8.89
N ASP A 11 -21.00 -3.98 9.20
CA ASP A 11 -22.31 -4.11 9.84
C ASP A 11 -23.32 -4.79 8.93
N TRP A 12 -23.22 -4.66 7.60
CA TRP A 12 -24.11 -5.34 6.67
C TRP A 12 -23.86 -6.85 6.67
N GLU A 13 -22.61 -7.27 6.67
CA GLU A 13 -22.24 -8.69 6.76
C GLU A 13 -22.61 -9.29 8.13
N VAL A 14 -22.44 -8.51 9.20
CA VAL A 14 -22.96 -8.91 10.54
C VAL A 14 -24.45 -9.15 10.48
N ALA A 15 -25.22 -8.18 9.98
CA ALA A 15 -26.67 -8.32 9.85
C ALA A 15 -27.04 -9.53 8.97
N ARG A 16 -26.37 -9.69 7.81
CA ARG A 16 -26.59 -10.83 6.92
C ARG A 16 -26.40 -12.18 7.62
N VAL A 17 -25.34 -12.33 8.41
CA VAL A 17 -25.03 -13.58 9.10
C VAL A 17 -25.98 -13.82 10.28
N LEU A 18 -26.33 -12.77 11.04
CA LEU A 18 -27.22 -12.90 12.19
C LEU A 18 -28.70 -13.09 11.81
N HIS A 19 -29.12 -12.66 10.62
CA HIS A 19 -30.49 -12.85 10.12
C HIS A 19 -30.69 -14.16 9.33
N LEU A 20 -29.66 -15.02 9.25
CA LEU A 20 -29.85 -16.36 8.69
C LEU A 20 -30.76 -17.19 9.59
N ASP A 21 -31.68 -17.94 8.98
CA ASP A 21 -32.59 -18.86 9.69
C ASP A 21 -31.84 -20.14 10.12
N GLN A 22 -30.89 -19.99 11.03
CA GLN A 22 -30.08 -21.07 11.58
C GLN A 22 -29.73 -20.79 13.05
N GLU A 23 -29.90 -21.78 13.90
CA GLU A 23 -29.61 -21.66 15.35
C GLU A 23 -28.10 -21.58 15.64
N GLU A 24 -27.27 -22.16 14.78
CA GLU A 24 -25.82 -22.25 14.97
C GLU A 24 -25.05 -21.63 13.82
N ILE A 25 -24.28 -20.55 14.11
CA ILE A 25 -23.35 -19.90 13.18
C ILE A 25 -22.03 -20.67 13.23
N LYS A 26 -21.52 -21.08 12.05
CA LYS A 26 -20.31 -21.88 11.93
C LYS A 26 -19.30 -21.22 10.99
N ARG A 27 -18.01 -21.32 11.35
CA ARG A 27 -16.88 -20.91 10.49
C ARG A 27 -17.03 -19.51 9.93
N CYS A 28 -17.38 -18.58 10.80
CA CYS A 28 -17.34 -17.15 10.49
C CYS A 28 -16.14 -16.52 11.17
N ALA A 29 -15.42 -15.66 10.44
CA ALA A 29 -14.36 -14.83 10.95
C ALA A 29 -14.87 -13.39 11.06
N PHE A 30 -15.33 -13.03 12.25
CA PHE A 30 -15.73 -11.66 12.58
C PHE A 30 -14.48 -10.82 12.84
N GLN A 31 -14.31 -9.72 12.11
CA GLN A 31 -13.10 -8.92 12.15
C GLN A 31 -13.44 -7.45 12.35
N SER A 32 -13.00 -6.88 13.48
CA SER A 32 -13.18 -5.47 13.85
C SER A 32 -14.62 -4.95 13.76
N VAL A 33 -15.59 -5.81 14.02
CA VAL A 33 -17.03 -5.50 13.98
C VAL A 33 -17.64 -5.38 15.37
N ASN A 34 -18.75 -4.65 15.45
CA ASN A 34 -19.46 -4.41 16.69
C ASN A 34 -20.79 -5.21 16.72
N LEU A 35 -20.81 -6.35 17.44
CA LEU A 35 -22.00 -7.15 17.60
C LEU A 35 -22.94 -6.63 18.72
N THR A 36 -22.56 -5.59 19.45
CA THR A 36 -23.43 -5.03 20.51
C THR A 36 -24.60 -4.22 19.96
N ALA A 37 -24.51 -3.77 18.70
CA ALA A 37 -25.62 -3.10 18.01
C ALA A 37 -26.82 -4.04 17.85
N GLU A 38 -26.58 -5.35 17.67
CA GLU A 38 -27.58 -6.40 17.49
C GLU A 38 -27.53 -7.42 18.65
N THR A 39 -27.41 -6.94 19.88
CA THR A 39 -27.16 -7.77 21.08
C THR A 39 -28.15 -8.92 21.23
N GLU A 40 -29.47 -8.68 21.10
CA GLU A 40 -30.52 -9.72 21.27
C GLU A 40 -30.36 -10.79 20.19
N LEU A 41 -30.17 -10.39 18.96
CA LEU A 41 -30.00 -11.28 17.82
C LEU A 41 -28.69 -12.06 17.92
N ALA A 42 -27.60 -11.41 18.24
CA ALA A 42 -26.31 -12.07 18.46
C ALA A 42 -26.35 -13.10 19.59
N LEU A 43 -27.12 -12.85 20.64
CA LEU A 43 -27.33 -13.79 21.75
C LEU A 43 -28.41 -14.85 21.48
N SER A 44 -29.21 -14.79 20.42
CA SER A 44 -30.14 -15.85 20.03
C SER A 44 -29.42 -17.04 19.38
N HIS A 45 -28.23 -16.82 18.79
CA HIS A 45 -27.44 -17.86 18.14
C HIS A 45 -26.44 -18.54 19.07
N THR A 46 -26.02 -19.74 18.68
CA THR A 46 -24.79 -20.39 19.14
C THR A 46 -23.71 -20.29 18.07
N TYR A 47 -22.44 -20.32 18.47
CA TYR A 47 -21.32 -20.16 17.58
C TYR A 47 -20.40 -21.38 17.67
N LYS A 48 -19.99 -21.93 16.53
CA LYS A 48 -19.08 -23.06 16.47
C LYS A 48 -17.94 -22.83 15.47
N ASP A 49 -16.72 -23.08 15.92
CA ASP A 49 -15.53 -22.92 15.06
C ASP A 49 -15.50 -21.52 14.38
N CYS A 50 -15.75 -20.47 15.18
CA CYS A 50 -15.73 -19.08 14.72
C CYS A 50 -14.50 -18.34 15.27
N LEU A 51 -14.08 -17.29 14.55
CA LEU A 51 -13.03 -16.37 14.96
C LEU A 51 -13.67 -15.02 15.28
N PHE A 52 -13.29 -14.43 16.42
CA PHE A 52 -13.67 -13.06 16.80
C PHE A 52 -12.41 -12.24 17.03
N ILE A 53 -12.04 -11.41 16.07
CA ILE A 53 -10.76 -10.69 16.05
C ILE A 53 -11.03 -9.19 16.14
N GLY A 54 -10.58 -8.54 17.20
CA GLY A 54 -10.76 -7.10 17.41
C GLY A 54 -12.23 -6.65 17.56
N CYS A 55 -13.15 -7.57 17.83
CA CYS A 55 -14.59 -7.30 17.87
C CYS A 55 -15.05 -6.73 19.20
N THR A 56 -16.07 -5.88 19.15
CA THR A 56 -16.87 -5.51 20.32
C THR A 56 -18.03 -6.50 20.46
N LEU A 57 -18.05 -7.23 21.58
CA LEU A 57 -18.95 -8.38 21.77
C LEU A 57 -19.95 -8.16 22.92
N PRO A 58 -21.22 -8.59 22.76
CA PRO A 58 -22.17 -8.61 23.85
C PRO A 58 -21.72 -9.53 25.00
N LEU A 59 -22.07 -9.17 26.24
CA LEU A 59 -21.87 -10.04 27.38
C LEU A 59 -22.63 -11.35 27.18
N GLY A 60 -21.94 -12.49 27.27
CA GLY A 60 -22.57 -13.82 27.13
C GLY A 60 -22.22 -14.56 25.82
N ILE A 61 -21.69 -13.87 24.78
CA ILE A 61 -21.29 -14.53 23.52
C ILE A 61 -20.36 -15.72 23.79
N LYS A 62 -19.35 -15.58 24.63
CA LYS A 62 -18.40 -16.68 24.98
C LYS A 62 -19.07 -17.91 25.54
N ARG A 63 -20.17 -17.76 26.26
CA ARG A 63 -20.95 -18.91 26.82
C ARG A 63 -21.74 -19.64 25.76
N ARG A 64 -21.99 -19.02 24.62
CA ARG A 64 -22.71 -19.56 23.47
C ARG A 64 -21.79 -20.04 22.37
N SER A 65 -20.50 -20.07 22.64
CA SER A 65 -19.46 -20.39 21.66
C SER A 65 -18.76 -21.71 22.02
N LYS A 66 -18.59 -22.56 21.01
CA LYS A 66 -17.86 -23.82 21.09
C LYS A 66 -16.74 -23.83 20.04
N ASP A 67 -15.55 -24.20 20.48
CA ASP A 67 -14.36 -24.28 19.63
C ASP A 67 -14.04 -22.95 18.88
N CYS A 68 -14.41 -21.81 19.47
CA CYS A 68 -14.21 -20.48 18.91
C CYS A 68 -12.96 -19.82 19.48
N LEU A 69 -12.25 -19.03 18.64
CA LEU A 69 -11.09 -18.23 19.03
C LEU A 69 -11.51 -16.77 19.23
N PHE A 70 -11.08 -16.19 20.37
CA PHE A 70 -11.34 -14.80 20.71
C PHE A 70 -10.01 -14.06 20.85
N LEU A 71 -9.69 -13.19 19.90
CA LEU A 71 -8.54 -12.33 19.88
C LEU A 71 -9.01 -10.89 20.11
N PRO A 72 -8.87 -10.36 21.34
CA PRO A 72 -9.27 -8.98 21.61
C PRO A 72 -8.34 -8.01 20.89
N ASP A 73 -8.84 -6.82 20.61
CA ASP A 73 -7.98 -5.73 20.22
C ASP A 73 -7.01 -5.39 21.37
N MET A 74 -5.71 -5.50 21.11
CA MET A 74 -4.66 -5.30 22.10
C MET A 74 -4.01 -3.91 22.01
N GLY A 75 -4.30 -3.17 20.94
CA GLY A 75 -3.77 -1.84 20.72
C GLY A 75 -4.47 -0.78 21.56
N GLU A 76 -3.70 0.16 22.11
CA GLU A 76 -4.22 1.36 22.78
C GLU A 76 -4.16 2.59 21.85
N THR A 77 -3.24 2.57 20.88
CA THR A 77 -2.97 3.68 19.98
C THR A 77 -3.31 3.33 18.53
N PHE A 78 -3.28 2.05 18.19
CA PHE A 78 -3.63 1.49 16.88
C PHE A 78 -4.43 0.20 17.09
N HIS A 79 -5.23 -0.19 16.09
CA HIS A 79 -6.21 -1.26 16.21
C HIS A 79 -6.09 -2.26 15.07
N TYR A 80 -6.66 -3.45 15.28
CA TYR A 80 -6.91 -4.42 14.22
C TYR A 80 -7.84 -3.79 13.18
N ARG A 81 -7.51 -3.92 11.89
CA ARG A 81 -8.21 -3.26 10.79
C ARG A 81 -9.03 -4.26 9.97
N ASN A 82 -10.11 -3.79 9.38
CA ASN A 82 -10.92 -4.54 8.41
C ASN A 82 -10.91 -3.91 7.01
N HIS A 83 -10.17 -2.83 6.82
CA HIS A 83 -9.92 -2.16 5.53
C HIS A 83 -8.57 -1.45 5.57
N LEU A 84 -8.02 -1.12 4.38
CA LEU A 84 -6.81 -0.30 4.26
C LEU A 84 -7.06 1.11 4.76
N TYR A 85 -6.01 1.78 5.20
CA TYR A 85 -6.11 3.20 5.56
C TYR A 85 -6.44 4.06 4.35
N THR A 86 -7.25 5.08 4.58
CA THR A 86 -7.34 6.25 3.71
C THR A 86 -6.44 7.37 4.26
N PRO A 87 -6.06 8.36 3.43
CA PRO A 87 -5.37 9.54 3.94
C PRO A 87 -6.16 10.28 5.02
N GLU A 88 -7.48 10.35 4.90
CA GLU A 88 -8.36 10.99 5.86
C GLU A 88 -8.27 10.34 7.24
N GLU A 89 -8.18 9.00 7.30
CA GLU A 89 -8.01 8.28 8.56
C GLU A 89 -6.61 8.45 9.15
N LEU A 90 -5.55 8.32 8.33
CA LEU A 90 -4.18 8.51 8.82
C LEU A 90 -3.94 9.93 9.33
N TYR A 91 -4.53 10.91 8.67
CA TYR A 91 -4.40 12.32 9.03
C TYR A 91 -5.57 12.83 9.87
N GLU A 92 -6.38 11.94 10.48
CA GLU A 92 -7.45 12.34 11.39
C GLU A 92 -6.91 13.26 12.50
N GLY A 93 -7.45 14.48 12.59
CA GLY A 93 -7.00 15.52 13.50
C GLY A 93 -5.91 16.45 12.94
N TYR A 94 -5.47 16.24 11.70
CA TYR A 94 -4.58 17.18 11.00
C TYR A 94 -5.37 18.32 10.35
N SER A 95 -4.81 19.52 10.41
CA SER A 95 -5.30 20.70 9.68
C SER A 95 -4.15 21.36 8.92
N PRO A 96 -4.27 21.54 7.60
CA PRO A 96 -3.29 22.31 6.81
C PRO A 96 -3.07 23.73 7.31
N ASP A 97 -4.08 24.36 7.93
CA ASP A 97 -3.99 25.69 8.53
C ASP A 97 -3.19 25.69 9.84
N ASN A 98 -3.00 24.53 10.45
CA ASN A 98 -2.19 24.31 11.65
C ASN A 98 -1.24 23.13 11.48
N PRO A 99 -0.09 23.30 10.83
CA PRO A 99 0.86 22.21 10.55
C PRO A 99 1.32 21.43 11.79
N GLN A 100 1.34 22.08 12.94
CA GLN A 100 1.71 21.43 14.21
C GLN A 100 0.72 20.31 14.61
N SER A 101 -0.51 20.34 14.08
CA SER A 101 -1.51 19.31 14.32
C SER A 101 -1.11 17.94 13.75
N TYR A 102 -0.14 17.86 12.83
CA TYR A 102 0.43 16.58 12.39
C TYR A 102 0.93 15.73 13.56
N GLN A 103 1.54 16.36 14.55
CA GLN A 103 2.04 15.63 15.71
C GLN A 103 0.92 14.98 16.54
N THR A 104 -0.30 15.49 16.47
CA THR A 104 -1.45 14.99 17.23
C THR A 104 -2.46 14.23 16.37
N CYS A 105 -2.31 14.21 15.05
CA CYS A 105 -3.12 13.38 14.17
C CYS A 105 -2.87 11.88 14.43
N TYR A 106 -3.69 11.02 13.86
CA TYR A 106 -3.59 9.57 14.09
C TYR A 106 -2.19 9.05 13.74
N ASP A 107 -1.68 9.32 12.54
CA ASP A 107 -0.36 8.88 12.10
C ASP A 107 0.78 9.35 13.02
N GLY A 108 0.76 10.62 13.38
CA GLY A 108 1.74 11.21 14.31
C GLY A 108 1.67 10.61 15.73
N ARG A 109 0.47 10.27 16.23
CA ARG A 109 0.29 9.57 17.52
C ARG A 109 0.87 8.16 17.49
N VAL A 110 0.55 7.40 16.42
CA VAL A 110 1.06 6.02 16.25
C VAL A 110 2.58 6.03 16.12
N TYR A 111 3.14 6.93 15.33
CA TYR A 111 4.60 7.04 15.18
C TYR A 111 5.29 7.38 16.51
N ARG A 112 4.78 8.34 17.29
CA ARG A 112 5.33 8.66 18.62
C ARG A 112 5.23 7.48 19.59
N HIS A 113 4.12 6.73 19.55
CA HIS A 113 3.97 5.50 20.33
C HIS A 113 5.02 4.45 19.89
N TYR A 114 5.20 4.25 18.59
CA TYR A 114 6.19 3.34 18.03
C TYR A 114 7.62 3.67 18.50
N ILE A 115 8.01 4.95 18.46
CA ILE A 115 9.33 5.39 18.95
C ILE A 115 9.47 5.18 20.46
N LYS A 116 8.43 5.50 21.23
CA LYS A 116 8.42 5.32 22.69
C LYS A 116 8.56 3.86 23.10
N MET A 117 7.88 2.95 22.41
CA MET A 117 7.93 1.50 22.70
C MET A 117 9.18 0.82 22.13
N GLY A 118 9.91 1.52 21.25
CA GLY A 118 11.09 1.01 20.54
C GLY A 118 10.76 0.23 19.27
N LYS A 119 11.69 0.26 18.32
CA LYS A 119 11.59 -0.49 17.06
C LYS A 119 11.38 -1.98 17.31
N HIS A 120 12.13 -2.53 18.25
CA HIS A 120 11.98 -3.90 18.77
C HIS A 120 11.37 -3.81 20.17
N ALA A 121 10.04 -3.76 20.22
CA ALA A 121 9.35 -3.66 21.50
C ALA A 121 9.64 -4.89 22.37
N SER A 122 10.01 -4.65 23.64
CA SER A 122 10.26 -5.71 24.62
C SER A 122 8.99 -6.25 25.29
N ASN A 123 7.87 -5.57 25.08
CA ASN A 123 6.58 -5.91 25.67
C ASN A 123 5.82 -6.86 24.74
N VAL A 124 5.49 -8.06 25.25
CA VAL A 124 4.76 -9.10 24.49
C VAL A 124 3.42 -8.60 23.98
N LYS A 125 2.66 -7.81 24.78
CA LYS A 125 1.38 -7.24 24.35
C LYS A 125 1.57 -6.33 23.12
N GLU A 126 2.60 -5.49 23.13
CA GLU A 126 2.92 -4.59 22.03
C GLU A 126 3.35 -5.34 20.76
N THR A 127 4.22 -6.36 20.90
CA THR A 127 4.65 -7.15 19.73
C THR A 127 3.49 -7.90 19.09
N LEU A 128 2.61 -8.50 19.90
CA LEU A 128 1.41 -9.16 19.39
C LEU A 128 0.44 -8.16 18.75
N ALA A 129 0.22 -6.99 19.37
CA ALA A 129 -0.63 -5.94 18.79
C ALA A 129 -0.13 -5.51 17.40
N ARG A 130 1.18 -5.25 17.25
CA ARG A 130 1.78 -4.91 15.94
C ARG A 130 1.63 -6.03 14.93
N SER A 131 1.89 -7.28 15.33
CA SER A 131 1.75 -8.44 14.43
C SER A 131 0.30 -8.65 13.98
N MET A 132 -0.67 -8.47 14.87
CA MET A 132 -2.09 -8.56 14.52
C MET A 132 -2.52 -7.42 13.60
N HIS A 133 -2.04 -6.20 13.86
CA HIS A 133 -2.29 -5.07 12.98
C HIS A 133 -1.72 -5.34 11.57
N ASP A 134 -0.46 -5.73 11.46
CA ASP A 134 0.21 -5.99 10.17
C ASP A 134 -0.43 -7.16 9.42
N HIS A 135 -0.86 -8.19 10.16
CA HIS A 135 -1.68 -9.26 9.59
C HIS A 135 -3.00 -8.73 9.01
N SER A 136 -3.69 -7.85 9.74
CA SER A 136 -4.95 -7.26 9.27
C SER A 136 -4.77 -6.42 8.01
N ILE A 137 -3.70 -5.63 7.95
CA ILE A 137 -3.36 -4.84 6.74
C ILE A 137 -3.07 -5.76 5.56
N SER A 138 -2.31 -6.86 5.78
CA SER A 138 -2.00 -7.83 4.71
C SER A 138 -3.26 -8.56 4.21
N ASP A 139 -4.22 -8.84 5.09
CA ASP A 139 -5.49 -9.46 4.73
C ASP A 139 -6.36 -8.50 3.90
N CYS A 140 -6.50 -7.26 4.35
CA CYS A 140 -7.19 -6.21 3.60
C CYS A 140 -6.54 -5.92 2.23
N LEU A 141 -5.20 -5.93 2.18
CA LEU A 141 -4.47 -5.73 0.94
C LEU A 141 -4.74 -6.84 -0.07
N ARG A 142 -4.72 -8.11 0.35
CA ARG A 142 -5.05 -9.24 -0.53
C ARG A 142 -6.48 -9.15 -1.07
N GLU A 143 -7.42 -8.76 -0.23
CA GLU A 143 -8.81 -8.57 -0.63
C GLU A 143 -8.93 -7.47 -1.69
N VAL A 144 -8.34 -6.30 -1.45
CA VAL A 144 -8.34 -5.19 -2.42
C VAL A 144 -7.71 -5.63 -3.74
N LEU A 145 -6.53 -6.27 -3.70
CA LEU A 145 -5.83 -6.69 -4.92
C LEU A 145 -6.57 -7.77 -5.71
N SER A 146 -7.41 -8.58 -5.04
CA SER A 146 -8.23 -9.60 -5.73
C SER A 146 -9.25 -9.01 -6.73
N HIS A 147 -9.51 -7.70 -6.66
CA HIS A 147 -10.39 -6.98 -7.60
C HIS A 147 -9.64 -6.39 -8.81
N TYR A 148 -8.32 -6.55 -8.87
CA TYR A 148 -7.48 -6.05 -9.96
C TYR A 148 -6.88 -7.20 -10.77
N ASP A 149 -6.62 -6.94 -12.03
CA ASP A 149 -5.81 -7.82 -12.87
C ASP A 149 -4.35 -7.77 -12.38
N GLU A 150 -3.79 -8.92 -12.01
CA GLU A 150 -2.42 -9.01 -11.49
C GLU A 150 -1.37 -8.47 -12.47
N HIS A 151 -1.61 -8.58 -13.78
CA HIS A 151 -0.73 -8.03 -14.81
C HIS A 151 -0.82 -6.50 -14.97
N LYS A 152 -1.71 -5.86 -14.23
CA LYS A 152 -1.86 -4.39 -14.18
C LYS A 152 -1.43 -3.76 -12.86
N LEU A 153 -0.81 -4.51 -11.98
CA LEU A 153 -0.25 -4.04 -10.72
C LEU A 153 1.20 -3.58 -10.95
N VAL A 154 1.43 -2.28 -11.05
CA VAL A 154 2.74 -1.73 -11.44
C VAL A 154 3.38 -0.98 -10.28
N GLY A 155 4.59 -1.43 -9.91
CA GLY A 155 5.42 -0.79 -8.90
C GLY A 155 6.23 0.38 -9.47
N VAL A 156 6.39 1.46 -8.71
CA VAL A 156 7.39 2.51 -8.99
C VAL A 156 8.30 2.61 -7.79
N MET A 157 9.58 2.28 -8.01
CA MET A 157 10.65 2.31 -7.02
C MET A 157 11.64 3.42 -7.36
N GLY A 158 12.01 4.23 -6.36
CA GLY A 158 12.89 5.37 -6.59
C GLY A 158 13.19 6.19 -5.35
N GLY A 159 14.04 7.20 -5.51
CA GLY A 159 14.56 7.99 -4.40
C GLY A 159 13.49 8.82 -3.68
N HIS A 160 13.43 8.71 -2.35
CA HIS A 160 12.65 9.60 -1.48
C HIS A 160 13.17 11.04 -1.48
N SER A 161 14.43 11.23 -1.88
CA SER A 161 15.09 12.53 -1.94
C SER A 161 14.85 13.33 -3.23
N LEU A 162 14.12 12.76 -4.20
CA LEU A 162 13.75 13.45 -5.42
C LEU A 162 12.94 14.71 -5.08
N SER A 163 13.46 15.88 -5.50
CA SER A 163 12.76 17.14 -5.27
C SER A 163 11.54 17.29 -6.18
N ARG A 164 10.50 17.96 -5.67
CA ARG A 164 9.34 18.34 -6.50
C ARG A 164 9.71 19.30 -7.65
N THR A 165 10.88 19.92 -7.59
CA THR A 165 11.41 20.82 -8.66
C THR A 165 12.25 20.09 -9.68
N ASP A 166 12.60 18.84 -9.47
CA ASP A 166 13.34 18.03 -10.43
C ASP A 166 12.44 17.64 -11.63
N ASP A 167 13.00 17.74 -12.84
CA ASP A 167 12.26 17.37 -14.07
C ASP A 167 11.75 15.91 -14.03
N VAL A 168 12.50 15.02 -13.37
CA VAL A 168 12.11 13.62 -13.21
C VAL A 168 10.82 13.49 -12.42
N TYR A 169 10.56 14.36 -11.43
CA TYR A 169 9.34 14.32 -10.63
C TYR A 169 8.09 14.48 -11.52
N LEU A 170 8.03 15.52 -12.35
CA LEU A 170 6.89 15.75 -13.24
C LEU A 170 6.76 14.65 -14.30
N ARG A 171 7.88 14.13 -14.81
CA ARG A 171 7.88 13.01 -15.77
C ARG A 171 7.29 11.75 -15.15
N VAL A 172 7.65 11.41 -13.91
CA VAL A 172 7.06 10.27 -13.17
C VAL A 172 5.57 10.49 -12.94
N ALA A 173 5.16 11.71 -12.56
CA ALA A 173 3.75 12.03 -12.37
C ALA A 173 2.95 11.91 -13.68
N THR A 174 3.48 12.41 -14.80
CA THR A 174 2.83 12.32 -16.12
C THR A 174 2.69 10.86 -16.55
N LEU A 175 3.76 10.08 -16.45
CA LEU A 175 3.74 8.65 -16.76
C LEU A 175 2.71 7.90 -15.91
N SER A 176 2.71 8.14 -14.60
CA SER A 176 1.77 7.50 -13.68
C SER A 176 0.32 7.84 -14.01
N LYS A 177 0.03 9.11 -14.35
CA LYS A 177 -1.30 9.54 -14.81
C LYS A 177 -1.75 8.73 -16.02
N HIS A 178 -0.93 8.68 -17.07
CA HIS A 178 -1.26 7.97 -18.31
C HIS A 178 -1.42 6.45 -18.11
N LEU A 179 -0.61 5.84 -17.26
CA LEU A 179 -0.75 4.42 -16.91
C LEU A 179 -2.03 4.16 -16.11
N THR A 180 -2.35 5.01 -15.16
CA THR A 180 -3.59 4.91 -14.38
C THR A 180 -4.83 5.03 -15.27
N GLU A 181 -4.83 5.95 -16.26
CA GLU A 181 -5.90 6.09 -17.26
C GLU A 181 -6.05 4.85 -18.16
N LYS A 182 -4.99 4.04 -18.30
CA LYS A 182 -5.01 2.75 -19.00
C LYS A 182 -5.42 1.57 -18.11
N GLY A 183 -5.79 1.85 -16.87
CA GLY A 183 -6.27 0.86 -15.91
C GLY A 183 -5.18 0.12 -15.14
N PHE A 184 -3.94 0.63 -15.12
CA PHE A 184 -2.90 0.14 -14.23
C PHE A 184 -3.11 0.70 -12.81
N LEU A 185 -2.94 -0.14 -11.79
CA LEU A 185 -2.86 0.29 -10.40
C LEU A 185 -1.40 0.61 -10.07
N MET A 186 -1.13 1.88 -9.77
CA MET A 186 0.20 2.33 -9.42
C MET A 186 0.48 2.08 -7.94
N ILE A 187 1.61 1.43 -7.64
CA ILE A 187 2.00 0.96 -6.30
C ILE A 187 3.36 1.54 -5.95
N THR A 188 3.50 2.09 -4.75
CA THR A 188 4.79 2.61 -4.24
C THR A 188 4.93 2.38 -2.74
N GLY A 189 6.11 2.72 -2.18
CA GLY A 189 6.32 2.79 -0.74
C GLY A 189 5.53 3.89 -0.01
N GLY A 190 4.74 4.70 -0.72
CA GLY A 190 3.81 5.69 -0.13
C GLY A 190 4.48 6.89 0.55
N GLY A 191 5.78 7.11 0.36
CA GLY A 191 6.56 8.22 0.92
C GLY A 191 6.73 9.40 -0.04
N PRO A 192 7.71 10.30 0.25
CA PRO A 192 8.03 11.45 -0.59
C PRO A 192 8.79 11.07 -1.88
N GLY A 193 9.12 12.06 -2.69
CA GLY A 193 9.94 11.93 -3.89
C GLY A 193 9.24 11.21 -5.04
N ALA A 194 9.89 10.22 -5.64
CA ALA A 194 9.33 9.46 -6.76
C ALA A 194 8.01 8.75 -6.39
N MET A 195 7.86 8.32 -5.14
CA MET A 195 6.64 7.72 -4.62
C MET A 195 5.48 8.73 -4.64
N GLU A 196 5.70 9.93 -4.11
CA GLU A 196 4.71 11.00 -4.15
C GLU A 196 4.36 11.42 -5.59
N ALA A 197 5.36 11.56 -6.47
CA ALA A 197 5.15 11.89 -7.89
C ALA A 197 4.23 10.88 -8.57
N THR A 198 4.40 9.59 -8.28
CA THR A 198 3.54 8.52 -8.78
C THR A 198 2.09 8.72 -8.33
N HIS A 199 1.88 8.99 -7.04
CA HIS A 199 0.53 9.21 -6.50
C HIS A 199 -0.09 10.51 -6.97
N LEU A 200 0.71 11.57 -7.21
CA LEU A 200 0.22 12.79 -7.85
C LEU A 200 -0.35 12.49 -9.25
N GLY A 201 0.39 11.71 -10.04
CA GLY A 201 -0.07 11.32 -11.37
C GLY A 201 -1.37 10.53 -11.33
N ALA A 202 -1.43 9.49 -10.50
CA ALA A 202 -2.63 8.68 -10.32
C ALA A 202 -3.82 9.50 -9.79
N TRP A 203 -3.59 10.44 -8.86
CA TRP A 203 -4.61 11.35 -8.36
C TRP A 203 -5.17 12.29 -9.44
N MET A 204 -4.32 12.67 -10.40
CA MET A 204 -4.70 13.58 -11.50
C MET A 204 -5.20 12.83 -12.75
N ALA A 205 -5.30 11.50 -12.70
CA ALA A 205 -5.86 10.72 -13.81
C ALA A 205 -7.30 11.17 -14.15
N GLY A 206 -7.63 11.14 -15.44
CA GLY A 206 -8.89 11.65 -15.97
C GLY A 206 -8.94 13.17 -16.18
N ARG A 207 -7.86 13.91 -15.82
CA ARG A 207 -7.71 15.35 -16.02
C ARG A 207 -6.72 15.66 -17.14
N SER A 208 -6.70 16.89 -17.60
CA SER A 208 -5.73 17.33 -18.61
C SER A 208 -4.30 17.38 -18.04
N ASP A 209 -3.30 17.31 -18.92
CA ASP A 209 -1.91 17.46 -18.52
C ASP A 209 -1.61 18.89 -18.04
N GLN A 210 -2.37 19.87 -18.48
CA GLN A 210 -2.29 21.24 -17.96
C GLN A 210 -2.71 21.29 -16.49
N GLU A 211 -3.81 20.64 -16.10
CA GLU A 211 -4.23 20.55 -14.71
C GLU A 211 -3.20 19.81 -13.83
N LEU A 212 -2.55 18.76 -14.35
CA LEU A 212 -1.42 18.12 -13.66
C LEU A 212 -0.27 19.11 -13.43
N GLN A 213 0.09 19.91 -14.43
CA GLN A 213 1.13 20.94 -14.30
C GLN A 213 0.74 22.03 -13.29
N GLU A 214 -0.53 22.41 -13.24
CA GLU A 214 -1.04 23.35 -12.23
C GLU A 214 -0.98 22.74 -10.81
N ALA A 215 -1.39 21.48 -10.64
CA ALA A 215 -1.29 20.76 -9.37
C ALA A 215 0.17 20.64 -8.92
N HIS A 216 1.07 20.27 -9.82
CA HIS A 216 2.51 20.24 -9.56
C HIS A 216 3.04 21.63 -9.18
N SER A 217 2.55 22.71 -9.82
CA SER A 217 2.95 24.08 -9.50
C SER A 217 2.53 24.52 -8.10
N ILE A 218 1.43 24.01 -7.57
CA ILE A 218 1.03 24.18 -6.17
C ILE A 218 2.03 23.48 -5.23
N MET A 219 2.40 22.24 -5.57
CA MET A 219 3.23 21.42 -4.69
C MET A 219 4.70 21.83 -4.65
N LYS A 220 5.26 22.27 -5.79
CA LYS A 220 6.69 22.57 -5.92
C LYS A 220 7.16 23.78 -5.11
N VAL A 221 6.28 24.56 -4.50
CA VAL A 221 6.65 25.65 -3.58
C VAL A 221 7.29 25.16 -2.29
N ALA A 222 7.08 23.88 -1.95
CA ALA A 222 7.77 23.16 -0.89
C ALA A 222 8.49 21.96 -1.56
N GLU A 223 9.77 22.10 -1.81
CA GLU A 223 10.53 21.21 -2.70
C GLU A 223 10.70 19.80 -2.12
N ARG A 224 10.92 19.72 -0.79
CA ARG A 224 11.25 18.47 -0.10
C ARG A 224 10.33 18.25 1.08
N TYR A 225 10.17 16.99 1.49
CA TYR A 225 9.29 16.61 2.62
C TYR A 225 9.71 17.26 3.96
N THR A 226 10.95 17.74 4.07
CA THR A 226 11.45 18.49 5.23
C THR A 226 11.03 19.95 5.24
N ASP A 227 10.56 20.48 4.11
CA ASP A 227 10.21 21.87 3.96
C ASP A 227 8.82 22.16 4.56
N LYS A 228 8.70 23.35 5.15
CA LYS A 228 7.39 23.83 5.60
C LYS A 228 6.45 23.97 4.40
N GLY A 229 5.25 23.45 4.52
CA GLY A 229 4.25 23.51 3.46
C GLY A 229 4.19 22.26 2.57
N TRP A 230 5.08 21.27 2.80
CA TRP A 230 5.08 20.07 1.96
C TRP A 230 3.76 19.30 2.05
N LEU A 231 3.29 19.05 3.25
CA LEU A 231 2.04 18.32 3.47
C LEU A 231 0.83 19.19 3.11
N GLU A 232 0.88 20.47 3.48
CA GLU A 232 -0.20 21.45 3.23
C GLU A 232 -0.50 21.58 1.74
N THR A 233 0.53 21.65 0.89
CA THR A 233 0.36 21.78 -0.54
C THR A 233 -0.21 20.52 -1.19
N ALA A 234 0.13 19.34 -0.69
CA ALA A 234 -0.47 18.09 -1.14
C ALA A 234 -1.98 18.02 -0.77
N TRP A 235 -2.36 18.46 0.43
CA TRP A 235 -3.77 18.59 0.82
C TRP A 235 -4.51 19.65 0.01
N GLU A 236 -3.84 20.76 -0.38
CA GLU A 236 -4.42 21.76 -1.28
C GLU A 236 -4.75 21.15 -2.65
N VAL A 237 -3.84 20.33 -3.21
CA VAL A 237 -4.10 19.62 -4.47
C VAL A 237 -5.30 18.68 -4.32
N ARG A 238 -5.41 17.92 -3.25
CA ARG A 238 -6.57 17.06 -3.00
C ARG A 238 -7.87 17.84 -2.95
N ARG A 239 -7.88 18.98 -2.26
CA ARG A 239 -9.06 19.83 -2.11
C ARG A 239 -9.47 20.46 -3.45
N ARG A 240 -8.49 20.91 -4.25
CA ARG A 240 -8.73 21.59 -5.53
C ARG A 240 -9.12 20.63 -6.64
N TYR A 241 -8.58 19.43 -6.62
CA TYR A 241 -8.77 18.40 -7.64
C TYR A 241 -9.29 17.09 -7.03
N PRO A 242 -10.52 17.01 -6.54
CA PRO A 242 -11.05 15.82 -5.91
C PRO A 242 -11.06 14.63 -6.88
N GLN A 243 -10.66 13.45 -6.43
CA GLN A 243 -10.60 12.21 -7.21
C GLN A 243 -11.53 11.16 -6.59
N LYS A 244 -12.27 10.41 -7.45
CA LYS A 244 -13.16 9.32 -7.02
C LYS A 244 -13.10 8.09 -7.93
N ASP A 245 -12.57 8.26 -9.14
CA ASP A 245 -12.68 7.25 -10.21
C ASP A 245 -11.40 6.41 -10.34
N TYR A 246 -10.26 6.91 -9.86
CA TYR A 246 -8.96 6.27 -9.98
C TYR A 246 -8.32 6.05 -8.63
N ASN A 247 -7.64 4.91 -8.49
CA ASN A 247 -6.97 4.52 -7.26
C ASN A 247 -5.46 4.38 -7.46
N SER A 248 -4.73 4.51 -6.36
CA SER A 248 -3.33 4.13 -6.24
C SER A 248 -3.04 3.59 -4.84
N LEU A 249 -2.02 2.76 -4.70
CA LEU A 249 -1.69 2.07 -3.46
C LEU A 249 -0.33 2.51 -2.92
N GLY A 250 -0.34 3.14 -1.76
CA GLY A 250 0.87 3.40 -0.98
C GLY A 250 1.10 2.31 0.06
N VAL A 251 2.34 1.85 0.20
CA VAL A 251 2.74 0.83 1.19
C VAL A 251 3.83 1.37 2.12
N PRO A 252 3.54 2.33 3.00
CA PRO A 252 4.52 2.92 3.91
C PRO A 252 4.75 2.08 5.16
N THR A 253 5.73 2.50 5.98
CA THR A 253 6.03 1.89 7.28
C THR A 253 6.26 2.95 8.34
N TRP A 254 5.88 2.65 9.61
CA TRP A 254 6.26 3.49 10.75
C TRP A 254 7.75 3.40 11.12
N LEU A 255 8.53 2.45 10.58
CA LEU A 255 9.98 2.44 10.74
C LEU A 255 10.62 3.75 10.24
N TYR A 256 10.09 4.28 9.14
CA TYR A 256 10.48 5.55 8.53
C TYR A 256 9.43 6.64 8.75
N GLY A 257 8.71 6.62 9.87
CA GLY A 257 7.59 7.51 10.15
C GLY A 257 7.98 8.99 10.37
N HIS A 258 9.26 9.34 10.29
CA HIS A 258 9.74 10.72 10.15
C HIS A 258 9.52 11.28 8.73
N GLU A 259 9.29 10.40 7.74
CA GLU A 259 8.84 10.74 6.40
C GLU A 259 7.32 10.58 6.36
N PRO A 260 6.54 11.67 6.19
CA PRO A 260 5.09 11.58 6.14
C PRO A 260 4.63 10.74 4.94
N SER A 261 3.61 9.92 5.12
CA SER A 261 2.96 9.24 4.00
C SER A 261 2.32 10.27 3.07
N THR A 262 2.46 10.10 1.76
CA THR A 262 1.81 11.03 0.84
C THR A 262 0.28 10.95 0.96
N PRO A 263 -0.42 12.08 1.12
CA PRO A 263 -1.89 12.05 1.15
C PRO A 263 -2.51 11.85 -0.23
N LEU A 264 -1.72 11.77 -1.31
CA LEU A 264 -2.20 11.58 -2.67
C LEU A 264 -2.45 10.10 -3.02
N ALA A 265 -1.94 9.16 -2.23
CA ALA A 265 -2.35 7.75 -2.33
C ALA A 265 -3.80 7.60 -1.87
N THR A 266 -4.64 6.90 -2.63
CA THR A 266 -6.05 6.68 -2.27
C THR A 266 -6.24 5.53 -1.30
N MET A 267 -5.37 4.53 -1.37
CA MET A 267 -5.34 3.38 -0.48
C MET A 267 -3.94 3.27 0.15
N ILE A 268 -3.88 3.01 1.44
CA ILE A 268 -2.62 2.97 2.19
C ILE A 268 -2.55 1.72 3.05
N ALA A 269 -1.58 0.84 2.73
CA ALA A 269 -1.22 -0.33 3.52
C ALA A 269 -0.01 0.00 4.38
N LYS A 270 -0.20 0.54 5.59
CA LYS A 270 0.90 0.98 6.46
C LYS A 270 1.25 -0.08 7.49
N TYR A 271 2.54 -0.43 7.60
CA TYR A 271 3.04 -1.53 8.42
C TYR A 271 3.95 -1.06 9.55
N PHE A 272 4.02 -1.85 10.62
CA PHE A 272 5.05 -1.74 11.66
C PHE A 272 6.32 -2.48 11.24
N ASP A 273 6.18 -3.69 10.66
CA ASP A 273 7.30 -4.50 10.22
C ASP A 273 7.72 -4.10 8.79
N ASN A 274 8.97 -3.60 8.67
CA ASN A 274 9.49 -3.19 7.39
C ASN A 274 9.76 -4.37 6.44
N SER A 275 10.07 -5.54 6.96
CA SER A 275 10.34 -6.73 6.14
C SER A 275 9.08 -7.15 5.38
N ILE A 276 7.92 -7.18 6.05
CA ILE A 276 6.63 -7.47 5.41
C ILE A 276 6.31 -6.40 4.34
N ARG A 277 6.58 -5.13 4.65
CA ARG A 277 6.35 -4.01 3.72
C ARG A 277 7.25 -4.07 2.51
N GLU A 278 8.57 -4.28 2.72
CA GLU A 278 9.58 -4.23 1.68
C GLU A 278 9.45 -5.39 0.70
N ASP A 279 9.41 -6.61 1.21
CA ASP A 279 9.15 -7.80 0.40
C ASP A 279 7.75 -7.74 -0.23
N GLY A 280 6.75 -7.25 0.52
CA GLY A 280 5.37 -7.17 0.10
C GLY A 280 5.16 -6.33 -1.16
N ILE A 281 5.83 -5.17 -1.31
CA ILE A 281 5.67 -4.31 -2.50
C ILE A 281 6.08 -5.06 -3.77
N LEU A 282 7.22 -5.75 -3.74
CA LEU A 282 7.73 -6.47 -4.91
C LEU A 282 6.86 -7.69 -5.25
N THR A 283 6.30 -8.35 -4.23
CA THR A 283 5.43 -9.52 -4.46
C THR A 283 4.06 -9.18 -5.02
N ILE A 284 3.59 -7.94 -4.86
CA ILE A 284 2.30 -7.49 -5.39
C ILE A 284 2.41 -6.71 -6.70
N ALA A 285 3.59 -6.18 -7.05
CA ALA A 285 3.81 -5.41 -8.29
C ALA A 285 4.06 -6.32 -9.50
N THR A 286 3.21 -7.30 -9.68
CA THR A 286 3.37 -8.41 -10.63
C THR A 286 3.20 -8.01 -12.10
N GLY A 287 2.63 -6.85 -12.40
CA GLY A 287 2.53 -6.29 -13.76
C GLY A 287 3.82 -5.63 -14.26
N GLY A 288 4.80 -5.40 -13.37
CA GLY A 288 6.10 -4.80 -13.69
C GLY A 288 6.54 -3.74 -12.70
N ILE A 289 7.84 -3.43 -12.72
CA ILE A 289 8.42 -2.41 -11.84
C ILE A 289 9.18 -1.38 -12.66
N ILE A 290 8.90 -0.10 -12.40
CA ILE A 290 9.61 1.05 -12.97
C ILE A 290 10.58 1.57 -11.93
N TYR A 291 11.88 1.51 -12.21
CA TYR A 291 12.94 2.03 -11.38
C TYR A 291 13.33 3.43 -11.86
N THR A 292 13.04 4.45 -11.07
CA THR A 292 13.52 5.81 -11.26
C THR A 292 14.85 6.02 -10.54
N PRO A 293 15.63 7.07 -10.81
CA PRO A 293 16.86 7.35 -10.08
C PRO A 293 16.68 7.24 -8.57
N GLY A 294 17.52 6.41 -7.95
CA GLY A 294 17.40 6.06 -6.54
C GLY A 294 18.72 5.58 -5.94
N SER A 295 18.72 5.23 -4.66
CA SER A 295 19.90 4.83 -3.92
C SER A 295 19.79 3.41 -3.35
N ALA A 296 20.33 3.16 -2.16
CA ALA A 296 20.52 1.84 -1.59
C ALA A 296 19.23 0.97 -1.55
N GLY A 297 18.10 1.53 -1.16
CA GLY A 297 16.83 0.78 -1.14
C GLY A 297 16.41 0.35 -2.54
N THR A 298 16.48 1.28 -3.52
CA THR A 298 16.15 0.97 -4.92
C THR A 298 17.08 -0.10 -5.51
N LEU A 299 18.37 -0.09 -5.15
CA LEU A 299 19.30 -1.14 -5.56
C LEU A 299 18.92 -2.51 -4.98
N GLN A 300 18.55 -2.56 -3.70
CA GLN A 300 18.06 -3.78 -3.07
C GLN A 300 16.82 -4.31 -3.80
N GLU A 301 15.84 -3.45 -4.08
CA GLU A 301 14.61 -3.80 -4.79
C GLU A 301 14.88 -4.35 -6.20
N ILE A 302 15.85 -3.79 -6.94
CA ILE A 302 16.25 -4.28 -8.26
C ILE A 302 16.76 -5.73 -8.18
N PHE A 303 17.67 -6.02 -7.26
CA PHE A 303 18.23 -7.38 -7.16
C PHE A 303 17.23 -8.38 -6.58
N GLN A 304 16.35 -7.95 -5.71
CA GLN A 304 15.29 -8.81 -5.18
C GLN A 304 14.29 -9.20 -6.27
N GLU A 305 13.83 -8.23 -7.07
CA GLU A 305 12.95 -8.50 -8.22
C GLU A 305 13.65 -9.38 -9.28
N ALA A 306 14.93 -9.14 -9.53
CA ALA A 306 15.69 -9.99 -10.44
C ALA A 306 15.72 -11.46 -9.98
N VAL A 307 15.80 -11.72 -8.67
CA VAL A 307 15.72 -13.07 -8.10
C VAL A 307 14.32 -13.66 -8.27
N GLN A 308 13.26 -12.90 -8.03
CA GLN A 308 11.88 -13.36 -8.22
C GLN A 308 11.61 -13.75 -9.66
N ASN A 309 12.04 -12.93 -10.61
CA ASN A 309 11.94 -13.21 -12.05
C ASN A 309 12.80 -14.41 -12.47
N HIS A 310 14.03 -14.50 -11.96
CA HIS A 310 14.93 -15.62 -12.25
C HIS A 310 14.28 -16.97 -11.95
N TYR A 311 13.65 -17.08 -10.78
CA TYR A 311 13.00 -18.32 -10.33
C TYR A 311 11.54 -18.44 -10.78
N LEU A 312 11.00 -17.46 -11.49
CA LEU A 312 9.58 -17.40 -11.86
C LEU A 312 8.67 -17.61 -10.64
N THR A 313 8.94 -16.89 -9.57
CA THR A 313 8.27 -17.07 -8.27
C THR A 313 6.75 -16.99 -8.38
N PHE A 314 6.24 -16.19 -9.31
CA PHE A 314 4.80 -16.03 -9.61
C PHE A 314 4.33 -16.79 -10.84
N GLY A 315 5.16 -17.73 -11.38
CA GLY A 315 4.85 -18.49 -12.59
C GLY A 315 5.23 -17.78 -13.88
N TYR A 316 5.56 -16.50 -13.85
CA TYR A 316 6.01 -15.68 -14.98
C TYR A 316 7.00 -14.61 -14.51
N ALA A 317 7.68 -13.97 -15.47
CA ALA A 317 8.56 -12.83 -15.21
C ALA A 317 7.83 -11.52 -15.52
N SER A 318 7.98 -10.53 -14.66
CA SER A 318 7.48 -9.17 -14.84
C SER A 318 8.53 -8.25 -15.46
N PRO A 319 8.12 -7.20 -16.21
CA PRO A 319 9.05 -6.20 -16.73
C PRO A 319 9.80 -5.44 -15.66
N MET A 320 11.10 -5.32 -15.81
CA MET A 320 12.00 -4.48 -15.02
C MET A 320 12.43 -3.28 -15.87
N ILE A 321 11.84 -2.12 -15.63
CA ILE A 321 11.99 -0.94 -16.47
C ILE A 321 12.85 0.09 -15.75
N PHE A 322 14.01 0.42 -16.31
CA PHE A 322 14.97 1.39 -15.80
C PHE A 322 14.73 2.74 -16.50
N MET A 323 14.07 3.67 -15.82
CA MET A 323 13.85 5.02 -16.28
C MET A 323 15.00 5.92 -15.83
N GLY A 324 15.71 6.54 -16.78
CA GLY A 324 16.93 7.32 -16.53
C GLY A 324 18.17 6.66 -17.15
N ARG A 325 18.30 6.70 -18.49
CA ARG A 325 19.38 6.02 -19.21
C ARG A 325 20.77 6.39 -18.70
N ASP A 326 21.04 7.68 -18.54
CA ASP A 326 22.34 8.16 -18.08
C ASP A 326 22.62 7.72 -16.64
N PHE A 327 21.67 7.89 -15.75
CA PHE A 327 21.77 7.48 -14.35
C PHE A 327 22.10 5.98 -14.20
N TRP A 328 21.31 5.09 -14.82
CA TRP A 328 21.48 3.65 -14.69
C TRP A 328 22.66 3.08 -15.48
N SER A 329 23.20 3.84 -16.46
CA SER A 329 24.36 3.42 -17.25
C SER A 329 25.67 3.95 -16.70
N HIS A 330 25.71 5.16 -16.10
CA HIS A 330 26.94 5.86 -15.78
C HIS A 330 27.04 6.30 -14.31
N GLU A 331 26.00 6.91 -13.74
CA GLU A 331 26.08 7.41 -12.36
C GLU A 331 25.99 6.25 -11.36
N VAL A 332 25.00 5.38 -11.54
CA VAL A 332 24.82 4.14 -10.78
C VAL A 332 24.71 2.99 -11.79
N PRO A 333 25.83 2.41 -12.24
CA PRO A 333 25.91 1.54 -13.41
C PRO A 333 25.34 0.13 -13.15
N VAL A 334 24.07 0.08 -12.76
CA VAL A 334 23.32 -1.18 -12.55
C VAL A 334 22.97 -1.83 -13.89
N TRP A 335 22.65 -1.03 -14.91
CA TRP A 335 22.28 -1.57 -16.22
C TRP A 335 23.37 -2.42 -16.85
N PRO A 336 24.65 -1.97 -16.94
CA PRO A 336 25.74 -2.83 -17.44
C PRO A 336 25.95 -4.10 -16.61
N LEU A 337 25.74 -4.01 -15.28
CA LEU A 337 25.86 -5.19 -14.41
C LEU A 337 24.73 -6.19 -14.67
N MET A 338 23.47 -5.74 -14.78
CA MET A 338 22.31 -6.61 -15.02
C MET A 338 22.42 -7.30 -16.38
N THR A 339 22.79 -6.58 -17.43
CA THR A 339 23.01 -7.15 -18.77
C THR A 339 24.14 -8.16 -18.77
N TYR A 340 25.27 -7.85 -18.11
CA TYR A 340 26.37 -8.79 -17.94
C TYR A 340 25.94 -10.10 -17.25
N LEU A 341 25.17 -9.98 -16.17
CA LEU A 341 24.70 -11.15 -15.41
C LEU A 341 23.75 -12.05 -16.24
N VAL A 342 22.92 -11.44 -17.08
CA VAL A 342 22.05 -12.18 -18.02
C VAL A 342 22.89 -12.86 -19.12
N GLU A 343 23.79 -12.12 -19.77
CA GLU A 343 24.64 -12.65 -20.84
C GLU A 343 25.53 -13.80 -20.40
N HIS A 344 25.95 -13.80 -19.12
CA HIS A 344 26.79 -14.86 -18.54
C HIS A 344 25.97 -15.93 -17.79
N GLY A 345 24.65 -15.97 -17.99
CA GLY A 345 23.77 -17.00 -17.44
C GLY A 345 23.65 -17.01 -15.91
N LYS A 346 23.98 -15.89 -15.25
CA LYS A 346 23.79 -15.74 -13.79
C LYS A 346 22.34 -15.44 -13.42
N TYR A 347 21.64 -14.71 -14.30
CA TYR A 347 20.19 -14.51 -14.25
C TYR A 347 19.55 -15.04 -15.55
N GLN A 348 18.33 -15.54 -15.39
CA GLN A 348 17.47 -16.01 -16.47
C GLN A 348 16.09 -15.35 -16.32
N ASN A 349 15.28 -15.41 -17.37
CA ASN A 349 13.89 -14.95 -17.35
C ASN A 349 13.71 -13.44 -17.06
N LEU A 350 14.76 -12.61 -17.14
CA LEU A 350 14.61 -11.18 -16.93
C LEU A 350 14.09 -10.47 -18.17
N ILE A 351 13.07 -9.64 -18.00
CA ILE A 351 12.53 -8.74 -19.03
C ILE A 351 13.05 -7.35 -18.71
N LEU A 352 14.21 -6.99 -19.26
CA LEU A 352 14.90 -5.73 -18.98
C LEU A 352 14.60 -4.68 -20.04
N CYS A 353 14.27 -3.45 -19.61
CA CYS A 353 14.08 -2.29 -20.47
C CYS A 353 14.79 -1.07 -19.87
N LEU A 354 15.64 -0.39 -20.65
CA LEU A 354 16.28 0.85 -20.26
C LEU A 354 15.81 1.97 -21.19
N THR A 355 15.03 2.92 -20.65
CA THR A 355 14.40 3.94 -21.49
C THR A 355 14.09 5.21 -20.73
N ASP A 356 14.01 6.34 -21.45
CA ASP A 356 13.48 7.61 -21.00
C ASP A 356 12.13 7.95 -21.69
N SER A 357 11.62 7.04 -22.52
CA SER A 357 10.39 7.24 -23.29
C SER A 357 9.17 6.67 -22.55
N GLU A 358 8.26 7.53 -22.15
CA GLU A 358 6.96 7.13 -21.55
C GLU A 358 6.17 6.19 -22.48
N ARG A 359 6.26 6.43 -23.80
CA ARG A 359 5.62 5.57 -24.78
C ARG A 359 6.17 4.16 -24.73
N GLU A 360 7.50 4.01 -24.70
CA GLU A 360 8.16 2.70 -24.65
C GLU A 360 7.83 1.96 -23.34
N ILE A 361 7.82 2.68 -22.20
CA ILE A 361 7.39 2.10 -20.91
C ILE A 361 5.96 1.56 -21.02
N THR A 362 5.06 2.36 -21.55
CA THR A 362 3.65 1.98 -21.72
C THR A 362 3.49 0.78 -22.64
N GLU A 363 4.23 0.72 -23.75
CA GLU A 363 4.21 -0.39 -24.70
C GLU A 363 4.71 -1.69 -24.05
N VAL A 364 5.81 -1.64 -23.28
CA VAL A 364 6.37 -2.81 -22.57
C VAL A 364 5.38 -3.35 -21.55
N LEU A 365 4.79 -2.50 -20.72
CA LEU A 365 3.81 -2.91 -19.70
C LEU A 365 2.53 -3.46 -20.34
N SER A 366 2.03 -2.81 -21.39
CA SER A 366 0.83 -3.26 -22.12
C SER A 366 1.05 -4.60 -22.84
N ALA A 367 2.24 -4.83 -23.38
CA ALA A 367 2.57 -6.10 -24.01
C ALA A 367 2.70 -7.25 -22.99
N ALA A 368 3.18 -6.96 -21.79
CA ALA A 368 3.24 -7.93 -20.70
C ALA A 368 1.84 -8.29 -20.19
N SER A 369 0.96 -7.29 -20.03
CA SER A 369 -0.41 -7.50 -19.56
C SER A 369 -1.34 -8.19 -20.59
N ALA A 370 -0.97 -8.19 -21.86
CA ALA A 370 -1.77 -8.83 -22.94
C ALA A 370 -1.44 -10.31 -23.18
N LYS A 371 -0.44 -10.88 -22.49
CA LYS A 371 -0.08 -12.31 -22.67
C LYS A 371 -1.13 -13.20 -22.00
N PRO A 372 -1.68 -14.21 -22.72
CA PRO A 372 -2.57 -15.18 -22.10
C PRO A 372 -1.83 -15.96 -21.00
N GLN A 373 -2.53 -16.25 -19.92
CA GLN A 373 -2.09 -17.22 -18.91
C GLN A 373 -1.78 -18.56 -19.61
N GLN A 374 -0.53 -19.04 -19.53
CA GLN A 374 -0.16 -20.39 -19.92
C GLN A 374 -0.34 -21.36 -18.75
#